data_81e2ce99306d075a804614a8e303f9f1
#
_entry.id   81e2ce99306d075a804614a8e303f9f1
#
_cell.length_a   1.000
_cell.length_b   1.000
_cell.length_c   1.000
_cell.angle_alpha   90.00
_cell.angle_beta   90.00
_cell.angle_gamma   90.00
#
_symmetry.space_group_name_H-M   'P 1'
#
loop_
_entity.id
_entity.type
_entity.pdbx_description
1 polymer ?
#
loop_
_entity_poly.entity_id
_entity_poly.type
_entity_poly.pdbx_seq_one_letter_code
_entity_poly.pdbx_strand_id
1 'polypeptide(L)'
;EPDFLILDEPTAVLTPQETDELFDILRTMVREKGMTVILITHKLYEVMAISHRVGVMRQGKLVGLAETRQMTERQLAAMMVGREVVHAPFPKAGKSGEPLVSVENLEVRDHRGLPAVRGVSFQVHAHEVLGIAAVEGNGQSELLEAITGMRPIAAGEVQVQGRSVKGLTPGQIRRLGLAHVPEDRLATGVSSPADITENLIMGRHRSRALTRFGFHLGKKAAKDYAGRLFRQYDIRAASLDVPVGSLSGGNVQKVVIAREFSFDAPVLIISQPTRGVDIGATQFIHRHI
;
A
#
# COMPACT_ATOMS: atom_id res chain seq x y z
N GLU A 1 18.71 22.10 -27.19
CA GLU A 1 17.80 21.05 -26.73
C GLU A 1 18.65 19.94 -26.08
N PRO A 2 18.21 19.29 -25.00
CA PRO A 2 18.98 18.24 -24.38
C PRO A 2 19.02 16.99 -25.25
N ASP A 3 20.18 16.36 -25.39
CA ASP A 3 20.35 15.10 -26.12
C ASP A 3 19.90 13.88 -25.30
N PHE A 4 19.73 14.05 -23.97
CA PHE A 4 19.36 13.01 -23.03
C PHE A 4 18.20 13.43 -22.16
N LEU A 5 17.28 12.50 -21.92
CA LEU A 5 16.17 12.63 -20.98
C LEU A 5 16.20 11.46 -19.99
N ILE A 6 16.20 11.76 -18.71
CA ILE A 6 16.11 10.74 -17.64
C ILE A 6 14.79 10.93 -16.93
N LEU A 7 14.00 9.87 -16.85
CA LEU A 7 12.69 9.83 -16.20
C LEU A 7 12.70 8.76 -15.13
N ASP A 8 12.38 9.14 -13.90
CA ASP A 8 12.29 8.23 -12.77
C ASP A 8 10.81 8.09 -12.36
N GLU A 9 10.24 6.90 -12.60
CA GLU A 9 8.84 6.54 -12.35
C GLU A 9 7.81 7.59 -12.85
N PRO A 10 7.90 8.09 -14.11
CA PRO A 10 7.09 9.21 -14.56
C PRO A 10 5.59 8.93 -14.64
N THR A 11 5.21 7.66 -14.58
CA THR A 11 3.82 7.18 -14.71
C THR A 11 3.18 6.83 -13.36
N ALA A 12 3.82 7.16 -12.23
CA ALA A 12 3.37 6.73 -10.90
C ALA A 12 1.95 7.19 -10.54
N VAL A 13 1.52 8.33 -11.10
CA VAL A 13 0.21 8.95 -10.84
C VAL A 13 -0.65 9.11 -12.10
N LEU A 14 -0.18 8.62 -13.25
CA LEU A 14 -0.88 8.72 -14.52
C LEU A 14 -1.92 7.61 -14.69
N THR A 15 -3.01 7.96 -15.38
CA THR A 15 -3.96 6.96 -15.88
C THR A 15 -3.33 6.13 -17.01
N PRO A 16 -3.88 4.96 -17.39
CA PRO A 16 -3.41 4.20 -18.53
C PRO A 16 -3.37 5.02 -19.83
N GLN A 17 -4.40 5.84 -20.09
CA GLN A 17 -4.48 6.69 -21.27
C GLN A 17 -3.36 7.75 -21.28
N GLU A 18 -3.15 8.44 -20.15
CA GLU A 18 -2.06 9.43 -20.03
C GLU A 18 -0.68 8.79 -20.16
N THR A 19 -0.53 7.54 -19.70
CA THR A 19 0.71 6.76 -19.87
C THR A 19 0.97 6.47 -21.34
N ASP A 20 -0.05 6.06 -22.09
CA ASP A 20 0.07 5.82 -23.54
C ASP A 20 0.41 7.10 -24.29
N GLU A 21 -0.23 8.24 -23.96
CA GLU A 21 0.10 9.56 -24.53
C GLU A 21 1.55 9.96 -24.23
N LEU A 22 2.03 9.77 -22.99
CA LEU A 22 3.43 10.01 -22.64
C LEU A 22 4.36 9.16 -23.50
N PHE A 23 4.05 7.88 -23.69
CA PHE A 23 4.89 6.99 -24.51
C PHE A 23 4.91 7.40 -25.98
N ASP A 24 3.82 7.89 -26.53
CA ASP A 24 3.78 8.40 -27.90
C ASP A 24 4.62 9.67 -28.06
N ILE A 25 4.60 10.56 -27.06
CA ILE A 25 5.48 11.72 -27.01
C ILE A 25 6.96 11.28 -26.99
N LEU A 26 7.32 10.34 -26.11
CA LEU A 26 8.68 9.84 -26.00
C LEU A 26 9.17 9.15 -27.29
N ARG A 27 8.30 8.34 -27.94
CA ARG A 27 8.60 7.73 -29.25
C ARG A 27 8.87 8.77 -30.31
N THR A 28 8.07 9.84 -30.33
CA THR A 28 8.24 10.95 -31.27
C THR A 28 9.56 11.69 -31.01
N MET A 29 9.90 11.97 -29.76
CA MET A 29 11.17 12.62 -29.40
C MET A 29 12.38 11.77 -29.81
N VAL A 30 12.33 10.47 -29.58
CA VAL A 30 13.42 9.56 -29.99
C VAL A 30 13.54 9.51 -31.52
N ARG A 31 12.43 9.38 -32.25
CA ARG A 31 12.42 9.18 -33.68
C ARG A 31 12.76 10.47 -34.47
N GLU A 32 12.17 11.60 -34.06
CA GLU A 32 12.25 12.84 -34.85
C GLU A 32 13.36 13.78 -34.38
N LYS A 33 13.68 13.75 -33.07
CA LYS A 33 14.73 14.62 -32.50
C LYS A 33 16.04 13.88 -32.19
N GLY A 34 16.10 12.55 -32.39
CA GLY A 34 17.27 11.74 -32.09
C GLY A 34 17.60 11.68 -30.60
N MET A 35 16.62 11.98 -29.73
CA MET A 35 16.81 12.03 -28.28
C MET A 35 17.05 10.63 -27.70
N THR A 36 17.97 10.52 -26.75
CA THR A 36 18.15 9.30 -25.95
C THR A 36 17.38 9.40 -24.65
N VAL A 37 16.58 8.37 -24.32
CA VAL A 37 15.76 8.35 -23.10
C VAL A 37 16.22 7.22 -22.20
N ILE A 38 16.41 7.53 -20.91
CA ILE A 38 16.59 6.56 -19.84
C ILE A 38 15.33 6.60 -18.98
N LEU A 39 14.57 5.51 -18.99
CA LEU A 39 13.36 5.34 -18.19
C LEU A 39 13.64 4.39 -17.03
N ILE A 40 13.43 4.86 -15.81
CA ILE A 40 13.48 4.05 -14.61
C ILE A 40 12.06 3.74 -14.19
N THR A 41 11.71 2.46 -14.12
CA THR A 41 10.38 2.00 -13.70
C THR A 41 10.45 0.59 -13.14
N HIS A 42 9.52 0.25 -12.25
CA HIS A 42 9.31 -1.11 -11.78
C HIS A 42 8.12 -1.81 -12.48
N LYS A 43 7.41 -1.09 -13.35
CA LYS A 43 6.25 -1.60 -14.09
C LYS A 43 6.71 -2.27 -15.39
N LEU A 44 6.67 -3.60 -15.42
CA LEU A 44 7.24 -4.37 -16.54
C LEU A 44 6.54 -4.11 -17.86
N TYR A 45 5.22 -3.87 -17.86
CA TYR A 45 4.49 -3.54 -19.08
C TYR A 45 5.00 -2.26 -19.74
N GLU A 46 5.46 -1.27 -18.95
CA GLU A 46 6.06 -0.03 -19.48
C GLU A 46 7.39 -0.31 -20.17
N VAL A 47 8.24 -1.13 -19.53
CA VAL A 47 9.50 -1.57 -20.11
C VAL A 47 9.25 -2.26 -21.44
N MET A 48 8.31 -3.21 -21.47
CA MET A 48 7.97 -3.95 -22.71
C MET A 48 7.36 -3.07 -23.81
N ALA A 49 6.61 -2.03 -23.41
CA ALA A 49 5.92 -1.17 -24.35
C ALA A 49 6.83 -0.17 -25.08
N ILE A 50 7.87 0.38 -24.40
CA ILE A 50 8.61 1.51 -24.96
C ILE A 50 10.11 1.29 -25.09
N SER A 51 10.73 0.39 -24.30
CA SER A 51 12.19 0.30 -24.29
C SER A 51 12.73 -0.62 -25.39
N HIS A 52 13.88 -0.24 -25.98
CA HIS A 52 14.64 -1.08 -26.90
C HIS A 52 15.53 -2.07 -26.15
N ARG A 53 16.12 -1.62 -25.05
CA ARG A 53 17.00 -2.41 -24.18
C ARG A 53 16.56 -2.25 -22.74
N VAL A 54 16.71 -3.29 -21.95
CA VAL A 54 16.38 -3.30 -20.53
C VAL A 54 17.57 -3.71 -19.69
N GLY A 55 17.89 -2.88 -18.69
CA GLY A 55 18.85 -3.19 -17.63
C GLY A 55 18.11 -3.49 -16.34
N VAL A 56 18.37 -4.66 -15.75
CA VAL A 56 17.75 -5.02 -14.45
C VAL A 56 18.74 -4.76 -13.32
N MET A 57 18.35 -3.93 -12.37
CA MET A 57 19.12 -3.63 -11.16
C MET A 57 18.55 -4.36 -9.95
N ARG A 58 19.45 -4.92 -9.12
CA ARG A 58 19.10 -5.55 -7.85
C ARG A 58 20.21 -5.34 -6.84
N GLN A 59 19.86 -4.82 -5.64
CA GLN A 59 20.83 -4.56 -4.55
C GLN A 59 22.03 -3.69 -5.00
N GLY A 60 21.77 -2.66 -5.80
CA GLY A 60 22.79 -1.74 -6.29
C GLY A 60 23.68 -2.31 -7.43
N LYS A 61 23.35 -3.49 -7.96
CA LYS A 61 24.11 -4.15 -9.03
C LYS A 61 23.25 -4.32 -10.28
N LEU A 62 23.85 -4.13 -11.46
CA LEU A 62 23.25 -4.51 -12.73
C LEU A 62 23.35 -6.03 -12.87
N VAL A 63 22.21 -6.73 -12.75
CA VAL A 63 22.14 -8.19 -12.80
C VAL A 63 21.84 -8.74 -14.19
N GLY A 64 21.47 -7.89 -15.13
CA GLY A 64 21.27 -8.23 -16.53
C GLY A 64 21.07 -7.01 -17.41
N LEU A 65 21.48 -7.16 -18.68
CA LEU A 65 21.25 -6.19 -19.74
C LEU A 65 20.89 -6.98 -21.00
N ALA A 66 19.75 -6.68 -21.60
CA ALA A 66 19.24 -7.40 -22.78
C ALA A 66 18.45 -6.51 -23.73
N GLU A 67 18.26 -6.97 -24.96
CA GLU A 67 17.26 -6.43 -25.88
C GLU A 67 15.87 -6.76 -25.36
N THR A 68 15.01 -5.76 -25.21
CA THR A 68 13.66 -5.94 -24.61
C THR A 68 12.84 -6.97 -25.37
N ARG A 69 12.91 -6.98 -26.72
CA ARG A 69 12.20 -7.94 -27.58
C ARG A 69 12.56 -9.42 -27.35
N GLN A 70 13.68 -9.69 -26.71
CA GLN A 70 14.16 -11.06 -26.39
C GLN A 70 13.75 -11.50 -24.99
N MET A 71 13.10 -10.63 -24.23
CA MET A 71 12.70 -10.84 -22.85
C MET A 71 11.20 -10.96 -22.72
N THR A 72 10.76 -11.65 -21.68
CA THR A 72 9.38 -11.69 -21.23
C THR A 72 9.25 -11.00 -19.87
N GLU A 73 8.07 -10.48 -19.55
CA GLU A 73 7.81 -9.89 -18.22
C GLU A 73 8.16 -10.86 -17.09
N ARG A 74 7.86 -12.15 -17.26
CA ARG A 74 8.19 -13.20 -16.26
C ARG A 74 9.70 -13.33 -16.03
N GLN A 75 10.51 -13.28 -17.08
CA GLN A 75 11.96 -13.32 -16.97
C GLN A 75 12.49 -12.07 -16.28
N LEU A 76 12.00 -10.89 -16.65
CA LEU A 76 12.38 -9.63 -16.02
C LEU A 76 12.01 -9.62 -14.53
N ALA A 77 10.79 -10.04 -14.19
CA ALA A 77 10.34 -10.16 -12.82
C ALA A 77 11.23 -11.11 -12.01
N ALA A 78 11.58 -12.27 -12.57
CA ALA A 78 12.48 -13.24 -11.91
C ALA A 78 13.88 -12.65 -11.65
N MET A 79 14.43 -11.88 -12.60
CA MET A 79 15.72 -11.20 -12.43
C MET A 79 15.67 -10.12 -11.35
N MET A 80 14.60 -9.32 -11.30
CA MET A 80 14.38 -8.26 -10.30
C MET A 80 14.27 -8.84 -8.89
N VAL A 81 13.49 -9.90 -8.72
CA VAL A 81 13.23 -10.52 -7.41
C VAL A 81 14.36 -11.49 -7.01
N GLY A 82 15.04 -12.09 -7.99
CA GLY A 82 16.10 -13.10 -7.78
C GLY A 82 15.59 -14.53 -7.58
N ARG A 83 14.31 -14.75 -7.82
CA ARG A 83 13.64 -16.06 -7.81
C ARG A 83 12.47 -16.05 -8.79
N GLU A 84 11.98 -17.21 -9.15
CA GLU A 84 10.81 -17.32 -10.02
C GLU A 84 9.57 -16.71 -9.36
N VAL A 85 8.86 -15.90 -10.16
CA VAL A 85 7.62 -15.24 -9.76
C VAL A 85 6.46 -16.14 -10.10
N VAL A 86 5.87 -16.78 -9.10
CA VAL A 86 4.68 -17.62 -9.27
C VAL A 86 3.45 -16.82 -8.85
N HIS A 87 2.59 -16.51 -9.81
CA HIS A 87 1.24 -16.03 -9.52
C HIS A 87 0.36 -17.24 -9.19
N ALA A 88 0.20 -17.55 -7.91
CA ALA A 88 -0.83 -18.49 -7.50
C ALA A 88 -2.21 -17.82 -7.66
N PRO A 89 -3.19 -18.45 -8.30
CA PRO A 89 -4.55 -17.94 -8.32
C PRO A 89 -5.06 -17.87 -6.88
N PHE A 90 -5.67 -16.74 -6.51
CA PHE A 90 -6.31 -16.63 -5.21
C PHE A 90 -7.49 -17.62 -5.15
N PRO A 91 -7.64 -18.37 -4.06
CA PRO A 91 -8.83 -19.19 -3.89
C PRO A 91 -10.05 -18.24 -3.89
N LYS A 92 -11.06 -18.57 -4.73
CA LYS A 92 -12.32 -17.84 -4.68
C LYS A 92 -12.91 -18.04 -3.29
N ALA A 93 -13.28 -16.92 -2.65
CA ALA A 93 -13.96 -16.96 -1.36
C ALA A 93 -15.18 -17.89 -1.43
N GLY A 94 -15.42 -18.64 -0.37
CA GLY A 94 -16.64 -19.42 -0.18
C GLY A 94 -17.87 -18.52 -0.04
N LYS A 95 -18.97 -19.07 0.48
CA LYS A 95 -20.19 -18.29 0.75
C LYS A 95 -19.84 -17.11 1.69
N SER A 96 -20.30 -15.91 1.34
CA SER A 96 -20.20 -14.75 2.22
C SER A 96 -20.94 -15.03 3.54
N GLY A 97 -20.31 -14.64 4.65
CA GLY A 97 -20.88 -14.77 6.00
C GLY A 97 -21.74 -13.57 6.37
N GLU A 98 -21.78 -13.27 7.67
CA GLU A 98 -22.50 -12.09 8.20
C GLU A 98 -21.87 -10.77 7.72
N PRO A 99 -22.69 -9.69 7.55
CA PRO A 99 -22.16 -8.38 7.19
C PRO A 99 -21.31 -7.80 8.32
N LEU A 100 -20.05 -7.52 8.02
CA LEU A 100 -19.09 -6.93 8.95
C LEU A 100 -18.98 -5.41 8.80
N VAL A 101 -19.20 -4.89 7.58
CA VAL A 101 -19.26 -3.45 7.31
C VAL A 101 -20.54 -3.18 6.53
N SER A 102 -21.30 -2.18 6.97
CA SER A 102 -22.43 -1.64 6.23
C SER A 102 -22.25 -0.15 6.05
N VAL A 103 -22.41 0.31 4.81
CA VAL A 103 -22.37 1.72 4.43
C VAL A 103 -23.69 2.02 3.73
N GLU A 104 -24.44 3.02 4.22
CA GLU A 104 -25.77 3.37 3.73
C GLU A 104 -25.86 4.86 3.42
N ASN A 105 -26.12 5.20 2.15
CA ASN A 105 -26.29 6.57 1.66
C ASN A 105 -25.23 7.53 2.19
N LEU A 106 -23.97 7.08 2.23
CA LEU A 106 -22.87 7.84 2.81
C LEU A 106 -22.53 9.06 1.98
N GLU A 107 -22.54 10.22 2.62
CA GLU A 107 -22.04 11.48 2.06
C GLU A 107 -20.87 11.98 2.89
N VAL A 108 -19.78 12.36 2.19
CA VAL A 108 -18.57 12.92 2.81
C VAL A 108 -18.11 14.14 2.03
N ARG A 109 -17.63 15.14 2.75
CA ARG A 109 -17.07 16.35 2.15
C ARG A 109 -15.53 16.30 2.16
N ASP A 110 -14.91 16.88 1.13
CA ASP A 110 -13.46 17.05 1.08
C ASP A 110 -12.99 18.17 2.06
N HIS A 111 -11.68 18.44 2.07
CA HIS A 111 -11.09 19.49 2.92
C HIS A 111 -11.54 20.92 2.55
N ARG A 112 -12.10 21.11 1.36
CA ARG A 112 -12.68 22.39 0.88
C ARG A 112 -14.17 22.50 1.18
N GLY A 113 -14.78 21.47 1.79
CA GLY A 113 -16.21 21.42 2.06
C GLY A 113 -17.06 20.98 0.85
N LEU A 114 -16.44 20.57 -0.26
CA LEU A 114 -17.15 20.09 -1.44
C LEU A 114 -17.56 18.62 -1.30
N PRO A 115 -18.68 18.18 -1.89
CA PRO A 115 -19.10 16.78 -1.85
C PRO A 115 -18.09 15.87 -2.59
N ALA A 116 -17.39 15.00 -1.85
CA ALA A 116 -16.45 14.01 -2.38
C ALA A 116 -17.08 12.62 -2.50
N VAL A 117 -17.87 12.20 -1.51
CA VAL A 117 -18.67 10.96 -1.56
C VAL A 117 -20.14 11.35 -1.57
N ARG A 118 -20.93 10.77 -2.48
CA ARG A 118 -22.28 11.21 -2.78
C ARG A 118 -23.27 10.05 -2.78
N GLY A 119 -23.81 9.70 -1.60
CA GLY A 119 -24.84 8.69 -1.44
C GLY A 119 -24.37 7.25 -1.73
N VAL A 120 -23.14 6.91 -1.32
CA VAL A 120 -22.58 5.58 -1.55
C VAL A 120 -23.15 4.58 -0.56
N SER A 121 -23.55 3.40 -1.08
CA SER A 121 -24.06 2.29 -0.26
C SER A 121 -23.44 0.96 -0.70
N PHE A 122 -22.96 0.17 0.25
CA PHE A 122 -22.46 -1.20 0.05
C PHE A 122 -22.36 -1.95 1.38
N GLN A 123 -22.21 -3.26 1.30
CA GLN A 123 -21.90 -4.11 2.44
C GLN A 123 -20.67 -4.97 2.14
N VAL A 124 -19.93 -5.31 3.19
CA VAL A 124 -18.82 -6.26 3.14
C VAL A 124 -19.08 -7.35 4.17
N HIS A 125 -19.06 -8.59 3.73
CA HIS A 125 -19.39 -9.75 4.56
C HIS A 125 -18.12 -10.45 5.07
N ALA A 126 -18.28 -11.27 6.09
CA ALA A 126 -17.20 -12.13 6.53
C ALA A 126 -16.71 -13.04 5.40
N HIS A 127 -15.38 -13.19 5.28
CA HIS A 127 -14.71 -13.96 4.22
C HIS A 127 -14.88 -13.39 2.79
N GLU A 128 -15.27 -12.13 2.67
CA GLU A 128 -15.39 -11.42 1.40
C GLU A 128 -14.23 -10.45 1.21
N VAL A 129 -13.78 -10.31 -0.03
CA VAL A 129 -12.90 -9.23 -0.48
C VAL A 129 -13.69 -8.35 -1.44
N LEU A 130 -14.06 -7.15 -0.99
CA LEU A 130 -14.69 -6.13 -1.82
C LEU A 130 -13.61 -5.23 -2.42
N GLY A 131 -13.46 -5.24 -3.75
CA GLY A 131 -12.58 -4.33 -4.48
C GLY A 131 -13.29 -3.04 -4.87
N ILE A 132 -12.72 -1.88 -4.50
CA ILE A 132 -13.19 -0.57 -4.94
C ILE A 132 -12.20 -0.04 -5.99
N ALA A 133 -12.66 0.03 -7.24
CA ALA A 133 -11.87 0.54 -8.36
C ALA A 133 -12.29 1.96 -8.70
N ALA A 134 -11.33 2.88 -8.74
CA ALA A 134 -11.55 4.26 -9.14
C ALA A 134 -10.25 4.93 -9.57
N VAL A 135 -10.37 6.02 -10.34
CA VAL A 135 -9.25 6.93 -10.64
C VAL A 135 -9.00 7.82 -9.42
N GLU A 136 -7.75 8.16 -9.15
CA GLU A 136 -7.36 9.03 -8.02
C GLU A 136 -8.17 10.33 -8.01
N GLY A 137 -8.61 10.76 -6.81
CA GLY A 137 -9.42 11.97 -6.65
C GLY A 137 -10.95 11.80 -6.77
N ASN A 138 -11.46 10.57 -6.92
CA ASN A 138 -12.89 10.30 -6.99
C ASN A 138 -13.56 9.99 -5.64
N GLY A 139 -12.96 10.39 -4.51
CA GLY A 139 -13.55 10.27 -3.18
C GLY A 139 -13.16 9.01 -2.41
N GLN A 140 -12.21 8.18 -2.91
CA GLN A 140 -11.78 6.95 -2.24
C GLN A 140 -11.16 7.25 -0.87
N SER A 141 -10.28 8.24 -0.80
CA SER A 141 -9.61 8.62 0.45
C SER A 141 -10.61 9.13 1.47
N GLU A 142 -11.57 9.99 1.05
CA GLU A 142 -12.62 10.51 1.90
C GLU A 142 -13.56 9.41 2.40
N LEU A 143 -13.88 8.43 1.54
CA LEU A 143 -14.66 7.25 1.92
C LEU A 143 -13.97 6.46 3.04
N LEU A 144 -12.69 6.13 2.86
CA LEU A 144 -11.92 5.36 3.83
C LEU A 144 -11.68 6.15 5.12
N GLU A 145 -11.40 7.44 5.04
CA GLU A 145 -11.26 8.32 6.20
C GLU A 145 -12.55 8.40 7.01
N ALA A 146 -13.73 8.43 6.34
CA ALA A 146 -15.02 8.42 7.03
C ALA A 146 -15.27 7.08 7.75
N ILE A 147 -15.01 5.95 7.10
CA ILE A 147 -15.17 4.62 7.70
C ILE A 147 -14.22 4.43 8.89
N THR A 148 -13.00 4.96 8.82
CA THR A 148 -11.98 4.86 9.87
C THR A 148 -12.09 5.93 10.95
N GLY A 149 -13.03 6.90 10.81
CA GLY A 149 -13.26 7.97 11.77
C GLY A 149 -12.26 9.11 11.71
N MET A 150 -11.47 9.18 10.65
CA MET A 150 -10.52 10.28 10.41
C MET A 150 -11.19 11.50 9.76
N ARG A 151 -12.41 11.34 9.23
CA ARG A 151 -13.21 12.40 8.61
C ARG A 151 -14.66 12.32 9.08
N PRO A 152 -15.34 13.46 9.34
CA PRO A 152 -16.74 13.46 9.72
C PRO A 152 -17.65 13.01 8.57
N ILE A 153 -18.67 12.24 8.91
CA ILE A 153 -19.76 11.83 8.02
C ILE A 153 -20.74 13.00 7.90
N ALA A 154 -21.01 13.47 6.66
CA ALA A 154 -21.96 14.54 6.41
C ALA A 154 -23.41 14.05 6.45
N ALA A 155 -23.71 12.91 5.79
CA ALA A 155 -24.98 12.23 5.83
C ALA A 155 -24.80 10.72 5.64
N GLY A 156 -25.85 9.95 5.93
CA GLY A 156 -25.80 8.49 5.86
C GLY A 156 -25.27 7.84 7.12
N GLU A 157 -25.00 6.54 7.02
CA GLU A 157 -24.60 5.70 8.15
C GLU A 157 -23.45 4.78 7.74
N VAL A 158 -22.53 4.54 8.66
CA VAL A 158 -21.50 3.51 8.56
C VAL A 158 -21.51 2.68 9.82
N GLN A 159 -21.56 1.36 9.66
CA GLN A 159 -21.50 0.41 10.76
C GLN A 159 -20.35 -0.57 10.57
N VAL A 160 -19.65 -0.89 11.66
CA VAL A 160 -18.63 -1.93 11.75
C VAL A 160 -19.09 -2.92 12.80
N GLN A 161 -19.24 -4.18 12.41
CA GLN A 161 -19.80 -5.25 13.27
C GLN A 161 -21.13 -4.84 13.93
N GLY A 162 -22.05 -4.25 13.13
CA GLY A 162 -23.36 -3.80 13.58
C GLY A 162 -23.36 -2.58 14.51
N ARG A 163 -22.22 -1.90 14.71
CA ARG A 163 -22.10 -0.70 15.53
C ARG A 163 -21.79 0.52 14.70
N SER A 164 -22.55 1.60 14.88
CA SER A 164 -22.30 2.87 14.22
C SER A 164 -20.91 3.40 14.55
N VAL A 165 -20.22 3.92 13.53
CA VAL A 165 -18.93 4.61 13.69
C VAL A 165 -19.09 6.11 13.90
N LYS A 166 -20.29 6.64 13.73
CA LYS A 166 -20.56 8.09 13.83
C LYS A 166 -20.19 8.63 15.21
N GLY A 167 -19.35 9.64 15.23
CA GLY A 167 -18.87 10.26 16.47
C GLY A 167 -17.81 9.45 17.23
N LEU A 168 -17.40 8.29 16.73
CA LEU A 168 -16.31 7.53 17.32
C LEU A 168 -14.95 8.05 16.84
N THR A 169 -13.97 7.99 17.72
CA THR A 169 -12.57 8.25 17.35
C THR A 169 -11.97 7.03 16.60
N PRO A 170 -10.92 7.22 15.77
CA PRO A 170 -10.24 6.10 15.10
C PRO A 170 -9.82 4.97 16.04
N GLY A 171 -9.37 5.32 17.26
CA GLY A 171 -9.01 4.33 18.27
C GLY A 171 -10.21 3.55 18.83
N GLN A 172 -11.41 4.14 18.85
CA GLN A 172 -12.65 3.44 19.21
C GLN A 172 -13.10 2.50 18.09
N ILE A 173 -13.05 2.96 16.85
CA ILE A 173 -13.38 2.14 15.66
C ILE A 173 -12.40 0.96 15.54
N ARG A 174 -11.10 1.17 15.78
CA ARG A 174 -10.13 0.07 15.84
C ARG A 174 -10.51 -0.99 16.88
N ARG A 175 -11.06 -0.59 18.03
CA ARG A 175 -11.55 -1.55 19.06
C ARG A 175 -12.81 -2.29 18.64
N LEU A 176 -13.55 -1.81 17.64
CA LEU A 176 -14.62 -2.58 17.00
C LEU A 176 -14.09 -3.68 16.08
N GLY A 177 -12.78 -3.82 15.93
CA GLY A 177 -12.17 -4.85 15.10
C GLY A 177 -11.88 -4.41 13.66
N LEU A 178 -11.55 -3.14 13.43
CA LEU A 178 -11.15 -2.64 12.14
C LEU A 178 -9.66 -2.29 12.15
N ALA A 179 -8.89 -2.89 11.23
CA ALA A 179 -7.51 -2.52 10.92
C ALA A 179 -7.45 -1.76 9.59
N HIS A 180 -6.47 -0.86 9.44
CA HIS A 180 -6.37 0.00 8.27
C HIS A 180 -4.93 0.16 7.80
N VAL A 181 -4.66 -0.21 6.55
CA VAL A 181 -3.42 0.09 5.83
C VAL A 181 -3.71 1.32 4.96
N PRO A 182 -3.16 2.51 5.30
CA PRO A 182 -3.45 3.74 4.58
C PRO A 182 -2.72 3.80 3.23
N GLU A 183 -3.18 4.67 2.36
CA GLU A 183 -2.58 4.93 1.05
C GLU A 183 -1.20 5.59 1.18
N ASP A 184 -1.11 6.70 1.93
CA ASP A 184 0.16 7.36 2.22
C ASP A 184 0.76 6.78 3.51
N ARG A 185 1.70 5.83 3.30
CA ARG A 185 2.39 5.17 4.41
C ARG A 185 3.26 6.09 5.23
N LEU A 186 3.83 7.16 4.62
CA LEU A 186 4.74 8.08 5.32
C LEU A 186 3.99 9.16 6.08
N ALA A 187 2.93 9.74 5.48
CA ALA A 187 2.16 10.79 6.12
C ALA A 187 1.20 10.27 7.20
N THR A 188 0.58 9.09 6.95
CA THR A 188 -0.48 8.58 7.82
C THR A 188 -0.21 7.17 8.37
N GLY A 189 0.69 6.43 7.74
CA GLY A 189 0.95 5.03 8.10
C GLY A 189 1.97 4.86 9.22
N VAL A 190 3.00 5.69 9.32
CA VAL A 190 4.09 5.57 10.29
C VAL A 190 4.45 6.91 10.93
N SER A 191 5.14 6.86 12.06
CA SER A 191 5.89 7.99 12.60
C SER A 191 7.33 7.88 12.10
N SER A 192 7.67 8.66 11.07
CA SER A 192 8.98 8.58 10.39
C SER A 192 10.19 8.76 11.32
N PRO A 193 10.17 9.66 12.34
CA PRO A 193 11.29 9.80 13.28
C PRO A 193 11.34 8.69 14.34
N ALA A 194 10.25 7.98 14.59
CA ALA A 194 10.19 6.88 15.56
C ALA A 194 10.86 5.62 15.00
N ASP A 195 11.39 4.78 15.88
CA ASP A 195 12.04 3.54 15.50
C ASP A 195 11.04 2.46 15.04
N ILE A 196 11.57 1.36 14.50
CA ILE A 196 10.77 0.24 14.01
C ILE A 196 9.97 -0.39 15.14
N THR A 197 10.53 -0.52 16.35
CA THR A 197 9.84 -1.08 17.51
C THR A 197 8.60 -0.25 17.86
N GLU A 198 8.76 1.07 17.97
CA GLU A 198 7.68 2.00 18.29
C GLU A 198 6.57 1.95 17.25
N ASN A 199 6.93 1.94 15.95
CA ASN A 199 5.97 1.82 14.88
C ASN A 199 5.21 0.48 14.88
N LEU A 200 5.88 -0.64 15.16
CA LEU A 200 5.25 -1.96 15.20
C LEU A 200 4.31 -2.15 16.40
N ILE A 201 4.53 -1.46 17.53
CA ILE A 201 3.64 -1.51 18.68
C ILE A 201 2.56 -0.43 18.69
N MET A 202 2.58 0.49 17.73
CA MET A 202 1.60 1.56 17.61
C MET A 202 0.17 0.98 17.60
N GLY A 203 -0.73 1.56 18.42
CA GLY A 203 -2.08 1.03 18.63
C GLY A 203 -2.17 -0.11 19.65
N ARG A 204 -1.07 -0.84 19.94
CA ARG A 204 -1.00 -1.89 20.96
C ARG A 204 -0.20 -1.50 22.22
N HIS A 205 0.41 -0.34 22.22
CA HIS A 205 1.30 0.13 23.32
C HIS A 205 0.63 0.14 24.71
N ARG A 206 -0.71 0.09 24.77
CA ARG A 206 -1.50 -0.02 26.02
C ARG A 206 -2.03 -1.43 26.30
N SER A 207 -1.69 -2.41 25.47
CA SER A 207 -2.14 -3.79 25.69
C SER A 207 -1.47 -4.41 26.92
N ARG A 208 -2.19 -5.31 27.61
CA ARG A 208 -1.66 -6.04 28.79
C ARG A 208 -0.39 -6.84 28.45
N ALA A 209 -0.24 -7.27 27.20
CA ALA A 209 0.95 -8.00 26.75
C ALA A 209 2.21 -7.14 26.68
N LEU A 210 2.06 -5.83 26.50
CA LEU A 210 3.17 -4.89 26.34
C LEU A 210 3.34 -3.96 27.56
N THR A 211 2.34 -3.90 28.45
CA THR A 211 2.39 -2.99 29.60
C THR A 211 2.38 -3.75 30.93
N ARG A 212 3.11 -3.19 31.88
CA ARG A 212 3.03 -3.57 33.29
C ARG A 212 2.10 -2.57 33.99
N PHE A 213 1.14 -3.08 34.76
CA PHE A 213 0.09 -2.28 35.46
C PHE A 213 -0.78 -1.41 34.53
N GLY A 214 -0.83 -1.72 33.21
CA GLY A 214 -1.70 -1.02 32.25
C GLY A 214 -1.16 0.34 31.72
N PHE A 215 -0.06 0.87 32.27
CA PHE A 215 0.50 2.16 31.88
C PHE A 215 2.02 2.16 31.68
N HIS A 216 2.75 1.23 32.26
CA HIS A 216 4.21 1.18 32.10
C HIS A 216 4.59 0.23 30.95
N LEU A 217 5.10 0.80 29.85
CA LEU A 217 5.54 0.02 28.68
C LEU A 217 6.78 -0.82 29.02
N GLY A 218 6.67 -2.14 28.88
CA GLY A 218 7.77 -3.07 29.06
C GLY A 218 8.70 -3.06 27.86
N LYS A 219 9.82 -2.36 27.90
CA LYS A 219 10.78 -2.24 26.77
C LYS A 219 11.19 -3.59 26.19
N LYS A 220 11.47 -4.59 27.02
CA LYS A 220 11.83 -5.93 26.57
C LYS A 220 10.66 -6.59 25.85
N ALA A 221 9.45 -6.56 26.42
CA ALA A 221 8.25 -7.14 25.80
C ALA A 221 7.94 -6.47 24.45
N ALA A 222 8.12 -5.14 24.34
CA ALA A 222 7.96 -4.39 23.10
C ALA A 222 8.99 -4.83 22.03
N LYS A 223 10.28 -4.92 22.38
CA LYS A 223 11.33 -5.40 21.47
C LYS A 223 11.13 -6.87 21.05
N ASP A 224 10.75 -7.75 21.97
CA ASP A 224 10.46 -9.14 21.67
C ASP A 224 9.26 -9.27 20.71
N TYR A 225 8.22 -8.49 20.92
CA TYR A 225 7.05 -8.42 20.04
C TYR A 225 7.44 -7.89 18.65
N ALA A 226 8.09 -6.75 18.59
CA ALA A 226 8.54 -6.15 17.35
C ALA A 226 9.51 -7.08 16.58
N GLY A 227 10.42 -7.75 17.27
CA GLY A 227 11.37 -8.69 16.68
C GLY A 227 10.71 -9.91 16.04
N ARG A 228 9.57 -10.38 16.58
CA ARG A 228 8.78 -11.45 15.92
C ARG A 228 8.20 -10.94 14.61
N LEU A 229 7.52 -9.79 14.61
CA LEU A 229 6.94 -9.21 13.40
C LEU A 229 8.01 -8.86 12.38
N PHE A 230 9.13 -8.29 12.79
CA PHE A 230 10.26 -7.95 11.94
C PHE A 230 10.75 -9.16 11.12
N ARG A 231 10.88 -10.32 11.76
CA ARG A 231 11.27 -11.57 11.09
C ARG A 231 10.14 -12.16 10.25
N GLN A 232 8.93 -12.20 10.79
CA GLN A 232 7.76 -12.79 10.12
C GLN A 232 7.44 -12.06 8.80
N TYR A 233 7.58 -10.74 8.79
CA TYR A 233 7.26 -9.91 7.62
C TYR A 233 8.50 -9.55 6.78
N ASP A 234 9.65 -10.20 7.01
CA ASP A 234 10.91 -9.97 6.26
C ASP A 234 11.20 -8.46 6.12
N ILE A 235 11.09 -7.72 7.20
CA ILE A 235 11.45 -6.30 7.22
C ILE A 235 12.98 -6.21 7.20
N ARG A 236 13.54 -5.42 6.28
CA ARG A 236 15.00 -5.29 6.11
C ARG A 236 15.48 -3.96 6.64
N ALA A 237 16.23 -4.01 7.71
CA ALA A 237 16.89 -2.88 8.34
C ALA A 237 18.13 -3.36 9.12
N ALA A 238 19.01 -2.43 9.50
CA ALA A 238 20.21 -2.74 10.29
C ALA A 238 19.85 -3.23 11.71
N SER A 239 18.82 -2.65 12.31
CA SER A 239 18.28 -3.06 13.63
C SER A 239 16.83 -2.58 13.80
N LEU A 240 16.20 -2.97 14.91
CA LEU A 240 14.88 -2.48 15.31
C LEU A 240 14.88 -1.02 15.79
N ASP A 241 16.05 -0.50 16.13
CA ASP A 241 16.21 0.83 16.74
C ASP A 241 16.49 1.93 15.69
N VAL A 242 16.44 1.60 14.38
CA VAL A 242 16.60 2.62 13.33
C VAL A 242 15.27 3.34 13.06
N PRO A 243 15.28 4.65 12.77
CA PRO A 243 14.07 5.38 12.37
C PRO A 243 13.43 4.78 11.13
N VAL A 244 12.08 4.62 11.15
CA VAL A 244 11.35 4.04 10.02
C VAL A 244 11.49 4.88 8.75
N GLY A 245 11.62 6.21 8.89
CA GLY A 245 11.82 7.11 7.75
C GLY A 245 13.12 6.87 6.96
N SER A 246 14.10 6.12 7.52
CA SER A 246 15.35 5.75 6.83
C SER A 246 15.22 4.49 5.96
N LEU A 247 14.08 3.80 6.02
CA LEU A 247 13.85 2.57 5.27
C LEU A 247 13.45 2.85 3.81
N SER A 248 13.69 1.87 2.94
CA SER A 248 13.08 1.90 1.60
C SER A 248 11.56 1.84 1.69
N GLY A 249 10.86 2.42 0.69
CA GLY A 249 9.40 2.44 0.65
C GLY A 249 8.76 1.06 0.84
N GLY A 250 9.34 0.01 0.25
CA GLY A 250 8.87 -1.36 0.44
C GLY A 250 9.00 -1.86 1.89
N ASN A 251 10.06 -1.49 2.61
CA ASN A 251 10.22 -1.86 4.02
C ASN A 251 9.32 -1.05 4.94
N VAL A 252 9.10 0.25 4.67
CA VAL A 252 8.09 1.04 5.39
C VAL A 252 6.71 0.39 5.23
N GLN A 253 6.35 -0.02 4.02
CA GLN A 253 5.06 -0.70 3.77
C GLN A 253 4.94 -2.02 4.54
N LYS A 254 6.03 -2.81 4.61
CA LYS A 254 6.06 -4.03 5.42
C LYS A 254 5.86 -3.75 6.92
N VAL A 255 6.39 -2.65 7.45
CA VAL A 255 6.17 -2.22 8.85
C VAL A 255 4.68 -1.94 9.08
N VAL A 256 4.03 -1.17 8.19
CA VAL A 256 2.59 -0.87 8.29
C VAL A 256 1.76 -2.15 8.24
N ILE A 257 2.01 -3.02 7.26
CA ILE A 257 1.29 -4.28 7.07
C ILE A 257 1.50 -5.21 8.26
N ALA A 258 2.74 -5.37 8.73
CA ALA A 258 3.06 -6.19 9.90
C ALA A 258 2.28 -5.74 11.13
N ARG A 259 2.23 -4.44 11.37
CA ARG A 259 1.46 -3.85 12.45
C ARG A 259 -0.03 -4.12 12.31
N GLU A 260 -0.61 -3.75 11.16
CA GLU A 260 -2.06 -3.82 10.97
C GLU A 260 -2.56 -5.27 10.96
N PHE A 261 -1.87 -6.18 10.29
CA PHE A 261 -2.27 -7.59 10.26
C PHE A 261 -2.09 -8.28 11.62
N SER A 262 -1.13 -7.81 12.45
CA SER A 262 -0.95 -8.35 13.79
C SER A 262 -2.13 -8.08 14.75
N PHE A 263 -3.05 -7.16 14.38
CA PHE A 263 -4.24 -6.92 15.19
C PHE A 263 -5.25 -8.07 15.14
N ASP A 264 -5.14 -8.96 14.16
CA ASP A 264 -6.10 -10.06 13.95
C ASP A 264 -7.56 -9.53 13.92
N ALA A 265 -7.72 -8.40 13.21
CA ALA A 265 -9.00 -7.72 13.11
C ALA A 265 -9.89 -8.42 12.06
N PRO A 266 -11.18 -8.65 12.36
CA PRO A 266 -12.10 -9.27 11.41
C PRO A 266 -12.38 -8.41 10.17
N VAL A 267 -12.12 -7.10 10.25
CA VAL A 267 -12.23 -6.17 9.12
C VAL A 267 -10.88 -5.54 8.83
N LEU A 268 -10.42 -5.65 7.60
CA LEU A 268 -9.18 -5.04 7.13
C LEU A 268 -9.47 -4.15 5.93
N ILE A 269 -9.19 -2.86 6.07
CA ILE A 269 -9.22 -1.89 4.97
C ILE A 269 -7.80 -1.72 4.47
N ILE A 270 -7.60 -1.84 3.15
CA ILE A 270 -6.29 -1.70 2.52
C ILE A 270 -6.42 -0.72 1.36
N SER A 271 -5.69 0.39 1.44
CA SER A 271 -5.64 1.39 0.38
C SER A 271 -4.30 1.31 -0.35
N GLN A 272 -4.34 1.02 -1.65
CA GLN A 272 -3.18 0.98 -2.56
C GLN A 272 -1.89 0.36 -1.95
N PRO A 273 -1.95 -0.88 -1.40
CA PRO A 273 -0.87 -1.44 -0.59
C PRO A 273 0.44 -1.63 -1.35
N THR A 274 0.38 -1.61 -2.68
CA THR A 274 1.53 -1.83 -3.57
C THR A 274 2.02 -0.57 -4.26
N ARG A 275 1.45 0.60 -3.95
CA ARG A 275 1.88 1.88 -4.53
C ARG A 275 3.33 2.20 -4.15
N GLY A 276 4.18 2.43 -5.17
CA GLY A 276 5.58 2.80 -4.98
C GLY A 276 6.40 1.77 -4.21
N VAL A 277 6.13 0.48 -4.42
CA VAL A 277 6.93 -0.63 -3.90
C VAL A 277 7.34 -1.56 -5.04
N ASP A 278 8.50 -2.19 -4.89
CA ASP A 278 9.02 -3.11 -5.89
C ASP A 278 8.17 -4.40 -6.02
N ILE A 279 8.41 -5.15 -7.11
CA ILE A 279 7.71 -6.41 -7.41
C ILE A 279 7.85 -7.43 -6.27
N GLY A 280 9.00 -7.49 -5.60
CA GLY A 280 9.22 -8.41 -4.49
C GLY A 280 8.36 -8.07 -3.28
N ALA A 281 8.25 -6.78 -2.94
CA ALA A 281 7.36 -6.30 -1.89
C ALA A 281 5.90 -6.49 -2.27
N THR A 282 5.52 -6.21 -3.53
CA THR A 282 4.17 -6.46 -4.05
C THR A 282 3.74 -7.91 -3.87
N GLN A 283 4.58 -8.87 -4.27
CA GLN A 283 4.29 -10.30 -4.09
C GLN A 283 4.17 -10.70 -2.62
N PHE A 284 5.05 -10.14 -1.78
CA PHE A 284 4.99 -10.38 -0.35
C PHE A 284 3.64 -9.91 0.21
N ILE A 285 3.20 -8.71 -0.15
CA ILE A 285 1.93 -8.11 0.28
C ILE A 285 0.75 -8.97 -0.16
N HIS A 286 0.68 -9.32 -1.44
CA HIS A 286 -0.41 -10.16 -1.99
C HIS A 286 -0.52 -11.54 -1.35
N ARG A 287 0.56 -12.10 -0.83
CA ARG A 287 0.52 -13.40 -0.12
C ARG A 287 -0.03 -13.29 1.29
N HIS A 288 -0.04 -12.09 1.87
CA HIS A 288 -0.51 -11.84 3.23
C HIS A 288 -1.93 -11.29 3.27
N ILE A 289 -2.44 -10.76 2.14
CA ILE A 289 -3.86 -10.44 1.93
C ILE A 289 -4.62 -11.72 1.55
#